data_ed4ea8e3669fc1a01f23d1d8bfe801fe
#
_entry.id   ed4ea8e3669fc1a01f23d1d8bfe801fe
#
_cell.length_a   1.000
_cell.length_b   1.000
_cell.length_c   1.000
_cell.angle_alpha   90.00
_cell.angle_beta   90.00
_cell.angle_gamma   90.00
#
_symmetry.space_group_name_H-M   'P 1'
#
loop_
_entity.id
_entity.type
_entity.pdbx_description
1 polymer ?
#
loop_
_entity_poly.entity_id
_entity_poly.type
_entity_poly.pdbx_seq_one_letter_code
_entity_poly.pdbx_strand_id
1 'polypeptide(L)'
;KLVQEVLRMILESVYEPIFSNNSHGFRPNRSCHTALKSLKREFSGVSWFIEGDIKGCFDNIDHRVLATVINAKIKDARLIQLIWKFLKAGYMEDWQYHATYSGCPQGGIVSPILANIYLNELDKFLEMAAKEFYKSRDRHHTPEYDKVTWQIKRVQKQLKTATGQKKTALLQKIAQLKAVMHK
;
A
#
# COMPACT_ATOMS: atom_id res chain seq x y z
N LYS A 1 -7.26 11.52 -29.50
CA LYS A 1 -6.26 10.51 -29.07
C LYS A 1 -4.82 11.06 -29.14
N LEU A 2 -4.39 11.68 -30.28
CA LEU A 2 -3.02 12.20 -30.42
C LEU A 2 -2.63 13.20 -29.32
N VAL A 3 -3.48 14.18 -29.03
CA VAL A 3 -3.21 15.17 -27.95
C VAL A 3 -3.12 14.52 -26.57
N GLN A 4 -3.95 13.52 -26.31
CA GLN A 4 -3.88 12.76 -25.05
C GLN A 4 -2.55 11.97 -24.93
N GLU A 5 -2.04 11.44 -26.04
CA GLU A 5 -0.74 10.77 -26.05
C GLU A 5 0.41 11.72 -25.74
N VAL A 6 0.41 12.91 -26.34
CA VAL A 6 1.40 13.95 -26.03
C VAL A 6 1.33 14.35 -24.54
N LEU A 7 0.13 14.53 -24.01
CA LEU A 7 -0.07 14.79 -22.57
C LEU A 7 0.46 13.66 -21.70
N ARG A 8 0.17 12.40 -22.05
CA ARG A 8 0.69 11.24 -21.34
C ARG A 8 2.22 11.24 -21.30
N MET A 9 2.87 11.47 -22.45
CA MET A 9 4.33 11.53 -22.54
C MET A 9 4.93 12.62 -21.66
N ILE A 10 4.34 13.81 -21.64
CA ILE A 10 4.79 14.92 -20.79
C ILE A 10 4.63 14.58 -19.31
N LEU A 11 3.46 14.10 -18.91
CA LEU A 11 3.19 13.73 -17.52
C LEU A 11 4.08 12.58 -17.07
N GLU A 12 4.27 11.58 -17.91
CA GLU A 12 5.14 10.44 -17.64
C GLU A 12 6.59 10.88 -17.41
N SER A 13 7.14 11.75 -18.26
CA SER A 13 8.51 12.25 -18.09
C SER A 13 8.73 13.00 -16.77
N VAL A 14 7.69 13.67 -16.27
CA VAL A 14 7.74 14.44 -15.00
C VAL A 14 7.52 13.54 -13.78
N TYR A 15 6.58 12.58 -13.87
CA TYR A 15 6.10 11.83 -12.71
C TYR A 15 6.75 10.47 -12.53
N GLU A 16 7.21 9.81 -13.61
CA GLU A 16 7.84 8.49 -13.53
C GLU A 16 9.00 8.44 -12.51
N PRO A 17 9.88 9.45 -12.42
CA PRO A 17 10.97 9.44 -11.43
C PRO A 17 10.52 9.58 -9.97
N ILE A 18 9.28 10.02 -9.72
CA ILE A 18 8.75 10.28 -8.38
C ILE A 18 7.69 9.28 -7.91
N PHE A 19 7.25 8.39 -8.76
CA PHE A 19 6.34 7.33 -8.36
C PHE A 19 7.02 6.35 -7.41
N SER A 20 6.24 5.86 -6.43
CA SER A 20 6.67 4.80 -5.53
C SER A 20 7.20 3.58 -6.28
N ASN A 21 8.20 2.92 -5.72
CA ASN A 21 8.70 1.65 -6.24
C ASN A 21 7.67 0.52 -6.13
N ASN A 22 6.66 0.68 -5.27
CA ASN A 22 5.58 -0.28 -5.07
C ASN A 22 4.43 -0.09 -6.07
N SER A 23 4.41 1.01 -6.83
CA SER A 23 3.46 1.24 -7.91
C SER A 23 3.90 0.52 -9.19
N HIS A 24 3.08 -0.39 -9.70
CA HIS A 24 3.40 -1.24 -10.86
C HIS A 24 2.43 -1.09 -12.04
N GLY A 25 1.24 -0.53 -11.82
CA GLY A 25 0.19 -0.41 -12.83
C GLY A 25 0.48 0.66 -13.88
N PHE A 26 0.31 0.34 -15.16
CA PHE A 26 0.38 1.30 -16.28
C PHE A 26 1.67 2.13 -16.34
N ARG A 27 2.79 1.58 -15.92
CA ARG A 27 4.10 2.24 -15.93
C ARG A 27 5.07 1.56 -16.90
N PRO A 28 6.01 2.31 -17.51
CA PRO A 28 7.07 1.73 -18.34
C PRO A 28 7.89 0.70 -17.58
N ASN A 29 8.21 -0.41 -18.24
CA ASN A 29 9.01 -1.50 -17.67
C ASN A 29 8.46 -2.15 -16.39
N ARG A 30 7.19 -1.90 -16.07
CA ARG A 30 6.47 -2.49 -14.94
C ARG A 30 5.27 -3.28 -15.42
N SER A 31 4.89 -4.32 -14.67
CA SER A 31 3.79 -5.22 -15.01
C SER A 31 3.29 -5.98 -13.78
N CYS A 32 2.22 -6.74 -13.92
CA CYS A 32 1.77 -7.68 -12.88
C CYS A 32 2.90 -8.64 -12.47
N HIS A 33 3.74 -9.09 -13.41
CA HIS A 33 4.87 -9.96 -13.07
C HIS A 33 5.93 -9.28 -12.21
N THR A 34 6.19 -7.99 -12.42
CA THR A 34 7.13 -7.24 -11.55
C THR A 34 6.53 -7.04 -10.16
N ALA A 35 5.22 -6.80 -10.04
CA ALA A 35 4.51 -6.74 -8.75
C ALA A 35 4.61 -8.07 -7.99
N LEU A 36 4.28 -9.19 -8.65
CA LEU A 36 4.36 -10.53 -8.04
C LEU A 36 5.78 -10.90 -7.60
N LYS A 37 6.80 -10.54 -8.39
CA LYS A 37 8.21 -10.75 -8.01
C LYS A 37 8.58 -9.93 -6.77
N SER A 38 8.12 -8.68 -6.67
CA SER A 38 8.34 -7.82 -5.49
C SER A 38 7.67 -8.42 -4.26
N LEU A 39 6.39 -8.80 -4.35
CA LEU A 39 5.67 -9.47 -3.28
C LEU A 39 6.38 -10.72 -2.79
N LYS A 40 6.79 -11.61 -3.70
CA LYS A 40 7.51 -12.84 -3.35
C LYS A 40 8.80 -12.57 -2.57
N ARG A 41 9.53 -11.51 -2.94
CA ARG A 41 10.79 -11.14 -2.29
C ARG A 41 10.58 -10.47 -0.93
N GLU A 42 9.62 -9.55 -0.84
CA GLU A 42 9.48 -8.65 0.29
C GLU A 42 8.56 -9.21 1.37
N PHE A 43 7.59 -10.04 0.99
CA PHE A 43 6.65 -10.66 1.94
C PHE A 43 7.16 -11.99 2.51
N SER A 44 8.41 -12.35 2.25
CA SER A 44 9.01 -13.53 2.88
C SER A 44 9.12 -13.30 4.39
N GLY A 45 8.47 -14.19 5.18
CA GLY A 45 8.50 -14.14 6.64
C GLY A 45 7.53 -13.15 7.29
N VAL A 46 6.61 -12.53 6.53
CA VAL A 46 5.51 -11.75 7.13
C VAL A 46 4.48 -12.67 7.76
N SER A 47 3.97 -12.29 8.93
CA SER A 47 2.91 -13.04 9.63
C SER A 47 1.52 -12.52 9.28
N TRP A 48 1.41 -11.28 8.86
CA TRP A 48 0.14 -10.61 8.54
C TRP A 48 0.30 -9.78 7.28
N PHE A 49 -0.73 -9.73 6.45
CA PHE A 49 -0.85 -8.78 5.36
C PHE A 49 -2.27 -8.18 5.38
N ILE A 50 -2.36 -6.94 4.90
CA ILE A 50 -3.64 -6.25 4.77
C ILE A 50 -3.90 -6.10 3.28
N GLU A 51 -5.03 -6.65 2.83
CA GLU A 51 -5.51 -6.50 1.48
C GLU A 51 -6.59 -5.42 1.44
N GLY A 52 -6.47 -4.52 0.48
CA GLY A 52 -7.45 -3.46 0.25
C GLY A 52 -7.66 -3.25 -1.24
N ASP A 53 -8.88 -2.87 -1.63
CA ASP A 53 -9.24 -2.50 -2.98
C ASP A 53 -10.01 -1.19 -3.00
N ILE A 54 -9.79 -0.37 -4.03
CA ILE A 54 -10.48 0.92 -4.20
C ILE A 54 -11.61 0.74 -5.20
N LYS A 55 -12.84 0.69 -4.69
CA LYS A 55 -14.02 0.56 -5.53
C LYS A 55 -14.15 1.76 -6.46
N GLY A 56 -14.23 1.48 -7.78
CA GLY A 56 -14.45 2.51 -8.79
C GLY A 56 -13.37 3.58 -8.80
N CYS A 57 -12.09 3.20 -8.68
CA CYS A 57 -10.98 4.15 -8.54
C CYS A 57 -11.00 5.21 -9.63
N PHE A 58 -11.13 4.83 -10.90
CA PHE A 58 -11.15 5.77 -12.02
C PHE A 58 -12.35 6.71 -12.00
N ASP A 59 -13.50 6.23 -11.56
CA ASP A 59 -14.77 6.98 -11.57
C ASP A 59 -14.86 7.98 -10.40
N ASN A 60 -14.07 7.75 -9.34
CA ASN A 60 -14.12 8.53 -8.10
C ASN A 60 -12.94 9.50 -7.92
N ILE A 61 -12.08 9.68 -8.93
CA ILE A 61 -10.99 10.67 -8.87
C ILE A 61 -11.59 12.09 -8.80
N ASP A 62 -11.33 12.81 -7.72
CA ASP A 62 -11.71 14.22 -7.61
C ASP A 62 -10.81 15.09 -8.51
N HIS A 63 -11.44 15.77 -9.48
CA HIS A 63 -10.74 16.61 -10.44
C HIS A 63 -10.00 17.79 -9.79
N ARG A 64 -10.53 18.35 -8.69
CA ARG A 64 -9.92 19.50 -8.01
C ARG A 64 -8.66 19.05 -7.26
N VAL A 65 -8.75 17.92 -6.57
CA VAL A 65 -7.61 17.32 -5.86
C VAL A 65 -6.53 16.96 -6.86
N LEU A 66 -6.89 16.27 -7.96
CA LEU A 66 -5.94 15.93 -9.02
C LEU A 66 -5.25 17.17 -9.61
N ALA A 67 -6.02 18.22 -9.93
CA ALA A 67 -5.46 19.48 -10.44
C ALA A 67 -4.51 20.13 -9.43
N THR A 68 -4.81 20.07 -8.14
CA THR A 68 -3.94 20.59 -7.07
C THR A 68 -2.63 19.80 -7.01
N VAL A 69 -2.68 18.48 -7.07
CA VAL A 69 -1.50 17.60 -7.08
C VAL A 69 -0.62 17.91 -8.31
N ILE A 70 -1.25 18.03 -9.49
CA ILE A 70 -0.49 18.37 -10.72
C ILE A 70 0.11 19.76 -10.60
N ASN A 71 -0.63 20.76 -10.12
CA ASN A 71 -0.16 22.13 -9.98
C ASN A 71 0.97 22.27 -8.95
N ALA A 72 1.09 21.36 -8.01
CA ALA A 72 2.21 21.34 -7.07
C ALA A 72 3.57 21.16 -7.79
N LYS A 73 3.59 20.41 -8.89
CA LYS A 73 4.80 20.12 -9.69
C LYS A 73 4.91 20.92 -10.97
N ILE A 74 3.81 21.04 -11.71
CA ILE A 74 3.76 21.71 -13.02
C ILE A 74 3.04 23.04 -12.85
N LYS A 75 3.77 24.14 -12.98
CA LYS A 75 3.24 25.51 -12.78
C LYS A 75 2.70 26.14 -14.08
N ASP A 76 2.41 25.36 -15.11
CA ASP A 76 1.84 25.84 -16.36
C ASP A 76 0.30 25.80 -16.32
N ALA A 77 -0.30 26.96 -16.17
CA ALA A 77 -1.75 27.12 -16.12
C ALA A 77 -2.45 26.63 -17.40
N ARG A 78 -1.81 26.76 -18.58
CA ARG A 78 -2.38 26.31 -19.86
C ARG A 78 -2.44 24.81 -19.94
N LEU A 79 -1.41 24.11 -19.47
CA LEU A 79 -1.39 22.65 -19.40
C LEU A 79 -2.46 22.15 -18.43
N ILE A 80 -2.57 22.75 -17.25
CA ILE A 80 -3.59 22.38 -16.26
C ILE A 80 -5.01 22.61 -16.80
N GLN A 81 -5.25 23.74 -17.48
CA GLN A 81 -6.54 23.99 -18.12
C GLN A 81 -6.86 22.98 -19.23
N LEU A 82 -5.85 22.54 -19.98
CA LEU A 82 -6.03 21.51 -21.00
C LEU A 82 -6.42 20.18 -20.37
N ILE A 83 -5.74 19.75 -19.32
CA ILE A 83 -6.07 18.53 -18.55
C ILE A 83 -7.50 18.64 -18.00
N TRP A 84 -7.83 19.79 -17.42
CA TRP A 84 -9.17 20.05 -16.89
C TRP A 84 -10.28 19.93 -17.95
N LYS A 85 -10.01 20.43 -19.18
CA LYS A 85 -10.93 20.27 -20.30
C LYS A 85 -11.13 18.80 -20.67
N PHE A 86 -10.06 17.98 -20.66
CA PHE A 86 -10.18 16.53 -20.90
C PHE A 86 -11.00 15.82 -19.82
N LEU A 87 -10.77 16.16 -18.55
CA LEU A 87 -11.52 15.57 -17.44
C LEU A 87 -13.03 15.89 -17.52
N LYS A 88 -13.37 17.10 -17.96
CA LYS A 88 -14.76 17.55 -18.09
C LYS A 88 -15.40 17.25 -19.44
N ALA A 89 -14.64 16.76 -20.41
CA ALA A 89 -15.15 16.57 -21.77
C ALA A 89 -16.28 15.53 -21.88
N GLY A 90 -16.46 14.68 -20.87
CA GLY A 90 -17.40 13.58 -20.91
C GLY A 90 -16.95 12.46 -21.86
N TYR A 91 -17.84 11.54 -22.11
CA TYR A 91 -17.64 10.43 -23.04
C TYR A 91 -18.90 10.13 -23.83
N MET A 92 -18.73 9.48 -24.98
CA MET A 92 -19.83 9.00 -25.82
C MET A 92 -19.96 7.49 -25.64
N GLU A 93 -21.15 7.04 -25.28
CA GLU A 93 -21.52 5.64 -25.20
C GLU A 93 -22.88 5.45 -25.91
N ASP A 94 -22.97 4.47 -26.78
CA ASP A 94 -24.19 4.21 -27.60
C ASP A 94 -24.76 5.46 -28.30
N TRP A 95 -23.86 6.31 -28.82
CA TRP A 95 -24.21 7.59 -29.45
C TRP A 95 -24.85 8.61 -28.51
N GLN A 96 -24.83 8.37 -27.20
CA GLN A 96 -25.29 9.31 -26.19
C GLN A 96 -24.11 9.96 -25.48
N TYR A 97 -24.22 11.26 -25.19
CA TYR A 97 -23.23 12.00 -24.47
C TYR A 97 -23.46 11.87 -22.95
N HIS A 98 -22.41 11.48 -22.23
CA HIS A 98 -22.38 11.43 -20.77
C HIS A 98 -21.39 12.44 -20.22
N ALA A 99 -21.88 13.36 -19.38
CA ALA A 99 -21.04 14.34 -18.73
C ALA A 99 -20.23 13.69 -17.59
N THR A 100 -18.95 14.02 -17.46
CA THR A 100 -18.09 13.53 -16.38
C THR A 100 -17.97 14.59 -15.30
N TYR A 101 -18.54 14.32 -14.13
CA TYR A 101 -18.45 15.20 -12.96
C TYR A 101 -17.28 14.86 -12.05
N SER A 102 -16.87 13.61 -12.02
CA SER A 102 -15.70 13.04 -11.30
C SER A 102 -15.07 11.96 -12.17
N GLY A 103 -13.88 11.55 -11.80
CA GLY A 103 -13.21 10.44 -12.45
C GLY A 103 -12.49 10.79 -13.75
N CYS A 104 -11.76 9.79 -14.24
CA CYS A 104 -11.11 9.83 -15.54
C CYS A 104 -11.86 8.90 -16.49
N PRO A 105 -12.28 9.34 -17.69
CA PRO A 105 -13.02 8.50 -18.63
C PRO A 105 -12.27 7.20 -18.91
N GLN A 106 -12.93 6.06 -18.73
CA GLN A 106 -12.36 4.75 -19.02
C GLN A 106 -12.05 4.66 -20.53
N GLY A 107 -10.87 4.11 -20.86
CA GLY A 107 -10.38 4.06 -22.25
C GLY A 107 -9.69 5.33 -22.76
N GLY A 108 -9.57 6.37 -21.95
CA GLY A 108 -8.72 7.52 -22.25
C GLY A 108 -7.23 7.18 -22.15
N ILE A 109 -6.43 7.59 -23.13
CA ILE A 109 -4.97 7.32 -23.16
C ILE A 109 -4.26 7.96 -21.95
N VAL A 110 -4.73 9.11 -21.50
CA VAL A 110 -4.14 9.86 -20.38
C VAL A 110 -4.67 9.41 -19.01
N SER A 111 -5.79 8.69 -18.97
CA SER A 111 -6.45 8.31 -17.71
C SER A 111 -5.58 7.49 -16.78
N PRO A 112 -4.80 6.48 -17.23
CA PRO A 112 -3.95 5.70 -16.35
C PRO A 112 -2.85 6.51 -15.65
N ILE A 113 -2.20 7.43 -16.36
CA ILE A 113 -1.16 8.27 -15.74
C ILE A 113 -1.76 9.26 -14.72
N LEU A 114 -2.96 9.81 -15.00
CA LEU A 114 -3.65 10.68 -14.06
C LEU A 114 -4.05 9.94 -12.79
N ALA A 115 -4.53 8.69 -12.92
CA ALA A 115 -4.81 7.83 -11.77
C ALA A 115 -3.54 7.53 -10.96
N ASN A 116 -2.44 7.20 -11.62
CA ASN A 116 -1.16 6.97 -10.93
C ASN A 116 -0.67 8.23 -10.19
N ILE A 117 -0.81 9.42 -10.79
CA ILE A 117 -0.46 10.69 -10.13
C ILE A 117 -1.31 10.89 -8.88
N TYR A 118 -2.60 10.63 -8.96
CA TYR A 118 -3.54 10.75 -7.84
C TYR A 118 -3.21 9.78 -6.71
N LEU A 119 -3.03 8.50 -7.05
CA LEU A 119 -2.75 7.43 -6.08
C LEU A 119 -1.35 7.52 -5.47
N ASN A 120 -0.40 8.17 -6.13
CA ASN A 120 0.94 8.38 -5.58
C ASN A 120 0.93 9.17 -4.26
N GLU A 121 -0.09 9.98 -4.01
CA GLU A 121 -0.25 10.64 -2.70
C GLU A 121 -0.61 9.63 -1.60
N LEU A 122 -1.41 8.61 -1.92
CA LEU A 122 -1.67 7.48 -1.01
C LEU A 122 -0.40 6.66 -0.78
N ASP A 123 0.38 6.37 -1.83
CA ASP A 123 1.64 5.64 -1.71
C ASP A 123 2.61 6.35 -0.76
N LYS A 124 2.76 7.68 -0.91
CA LYS A 124 3.60 8.50 -0.02
C LYS A 124 3.12 8.44 1.43
N PHE A 125 1.81 8.52 1.65
CA PHE A 125 1.23 8.41 2.99
C PHE A 125 1.53 7.04 3.61
N LEU A 126 1.32 5.96 2.86
CA LEU A 126 1.58 4.59 3.34
C LEU A 126 3.07 4.36 3.61
N GLU A 127 3.96 4.88 2.77
CA GLU A 127 5.40 4.81 3.00
C GLU A 127 5.84 5.58 4.27
N MET A 128 5.25 6.73 4.53
CA MET A 128 5.50 7.47 5.77
C MET A 128 4.99 6.71 6.99
N ALA A 129 3.77 6.19 6.93
CA ALA A 129 3.17 5.40 7.99
C ALA A 129 3.98 4.12 8.27
N ALA A 130 4.44 3.43 7.23
CA ALA A 130 5.30 2.27 7.36
C ALA A 130 6.64 2.61 8.02
N LYS A 131 7.30 3.71 7.61
CA LYS A 131 8.55 4.17 8.23
C LYS A 131 8.35 4.52 9.71
N GLU A 132 7.22 5.09 10.06
CA GLU A 132 6.90 5.40 11.45
C GLU A 132 6.65 4.13 12.27
N PHE A 133 5.91 3.18 11.72
CA PHE A 133 5.63 1.89 12.34
C PHE A 133 6.91 1.05 12.56
N TYR A 134 7.84 1.07 11.60
CA TYR A 134 9.09 0.32 11.65
C TYR A 134 10.29 1.12 12.21
N LYS A 135 10.07 2.17 12.99
CA LYS A 135 11.16 2.95 13.63
C LYS A 135 12.06 2.09 14.51
N SER A 136 11.53 1.03 15.11
CA SER A 136 12.30 0.07 15.91
C SER A 136 12.56 -1.19 15.10
N ARG A 137 13.83 -1.54 14.88
CA ARG A 137 14.23 -2.84 14.32
C ARG A 137 13.94 -4.02 15.25
N ASP A 138 13.91 -3.77 16.54
CA ASP A 138 13.63 -4.79 17.53
C ASP A 138 12.12 -4.89 17.75
N ARG A 139 11.59 -6.06 17.44
CA ARG A 139 10.24 -6.41 17.85
C ARG A 139 10.24 -6.51 19.37
N HIS A 140 9.82 -5.47 20.04
CA HIS A 140 9.58 -5.55 21.47
C HIS A 140 8.41 -6.48 21.73
N HIS A 141 8.65 -7.47 22.56
CA HIS A 141 7.56 -8.31 23.07
C HIS A 141 6.61 -7.45 23.92
N THR A 142 5.35 -7.83 23.96
CA THR A 142 4.43 -7.18 24.90
C THR A 142 4.87 -7.48 26.34
N PRO A 143 4.59 -6.58 27.31
CA PRO A 143 4.90 -6.85 28.71
C PRO A 143 4.31 -8.17 29.25
N GLU A 144 3.15 -8.56 28.72
CA GLU A 144 2.49 -9.83 29.04
C GLU A 144 3.32 -11.02 28.52
N TYR A 145 3.78 -10.95 27.28
CA TYR A 145 4.62 -11.98 26.68
C TYR A 145 5.93 -12.16 27.45
N ASP A 146 6.59 -11.06 27.83
CA ASP A 146 7.80 -11.09 28.62
C ASP A 146 7.59 -11.69 30.01
N LYS A 147 6.47 -11.36 30.67
CA LYS A 147 6.05 -11.95 31.94
C LYS A 147 5.93 -13.49 31.84
N VAL A 148 5.21 -13.96 30.83
CA VAL A 148 5.01 -15.41 30.63
C VAL A 148 6.32 -16.11 30.28
N THR A 149 7.14 -15.51 29.42
CA THR A 149 8.46 -16.04 29.06
C THR A 149 9.38 -16.14 30.27
N TRP A 150 9.39 -15.12 31.14
CA TRP A 150 10.15 -15.14 32.37
C TRP A 150 9.68 -16.25 33.35
N GLN A 151 8.37 -16.44 33.48
CA GLN A 151 7.79 -17.54 34.26
C GLN A 151 8.22 -18.91 33.71
N ILE A 152 8.18 -19.10 32.40
CA ILE A 152 8.63 -20.35 31.75
C ILE A 152 10.10 -20.60 32.06
N LYS A 153 10.98 -19.59 31.88
CA LYS A 153 12.41 -19.72 32.20
C LYS A 153 12.66 -20.08 33.67
N ARG A 154 11.90 -19.51 34.61
CA ARG A 154 11.98 -19.81 36.03
C ARG A 154 11.58 -21.27 36.32
N VAL A 155 10.48 -21.75 35.72
CA VAL A 155 10.02 -23.14 35.89
C VAL A 155 10.98 -24.12 35.21
N GLN A 156 11.57 -23.79 34.07
CA GLN A 156 12.59 -24.60 33.42
C GLN A 156 13.87 -24.73 34.28
N LYS A 157 14.24 -23.67 34.99
CA LYS A 157 15.37 -23.74 35.92
C LYS A 157 15.10 -24.70 37.08
N GLN A 158 13.86 -24.69 37.62
CA GLN A 158 13.44 -25.63 38.66
C GLN A 158 13.36 -27.08 38.17
N LEU A 159 12.99 -27.25 36.87
CA LEU A 159 12.89 -28.56 36.22
C LEU A 159 14.23 -29.32 36.16
N LYS A 160 15.37 -28.59 36.09
CA LYS A 160 16.72 -29.20 36.04
C LYS A 160 17.08 -29.96 37.30
N THR A 161 16.50 -29.58 38.44
CA THR A 161 16.82 -30.19 39.77
C THR A 161 15.66 -31.04 40.29
N ALA A 162 14.52 -31.12 39.59
CA ALA A 162 13.33 -31.80 40.06
C ALA A 162 13.30 -33.30 39.60
N THR A 163 12.88 -34.19 40.50
CA THR A 163 12.72 -35.62 40.23
C THR A 163 11.28 -36.07 40.58
N GLY A 164 10.84 -37.20 39.98
CA GLY A 164 9.56 -37.84 40.30
C GLY A 164 8.34 -36.94 39.99
N GLN A 165 7.33 -37.02 40.87
CA GLN A 165 6.03 -36.30 40.69
C GLN A 165 6.21 -34.77 40.53
N LYS A 166 7.20 -34.15 41.16
CA LYS A 166 7.52 -32.74 41.00
C LYS A 166 7.89 -32.38 39.55
N LYS A 167 8.62 -33.25 38.86
CA LYS A 167 8.98 -33.07 37.44
C LYS A 167 7.78 -33.03 36.53
N THR A 168 6.81 -33.95 36.74
CA THR A 168 5.59 -34.03 35.96
C THR A 168 4.73 -32.76 36.13
N ALA A 169 4.56 -32.29 37.37
CA ALA A 169 3.80 -31.05 37.66
C ALA A 169 4.44 -29.80 37.01
N LEU A 170 5.75 -29.72 37.01
CA LEU A 170 6.47 -28.60 36.35
C LEU A 170 6.34 -28.63 34.83
N LEU A 171 6.33 -29.82 34.21
CA LEU A 171 6.08 -29.98 32.77
C LEU A 171 4.68 -29.57 32.39
N GLN A 172 3.66 -29.93 33.16
CA GLN A 172 2.28 -29.50 32.95
C GLN A 172 2.15 -27.97 33.05
N LYS A 173 2.82 -27.36 34.03
CA LYS A 173 2.83 -25.90 34.18
C LYS A 173 3.47 -25.18 33.01
N ILE A 174 4.54 -25.73 32.45
CA ILE A 174 5.17 -25.17 31.22
C ILE A 174 4.22 -25.28 30.04
N ALA A 175 3.52 -26.41 29.88
CA ALA A 175 2.54 -26.60 28.82
C ALA A 175 1.39 -25.56 28.90
N GLN A 176 0.87 -25.33 30.11
CA GLN A 176 -0.17 -24.32 30.35
C GLN A 176 0.31 -22.90 30.02
N LEU A 177 1.52 -22.53 30.46
CA LEU A 177 2.10 -21.22 30.17
C LEU A 177 2.35 -21.02 28.66
N LYS A 178 2.79 -22.05 27.94
CA LYS A 178 2.94 -21.99 26.47
C LYS A 178 1.60 -21.85 25.75
N ALA A 179 0.53 -22.48 26.24
CA ALA A 179 -0.80 -22.34 25.66
C ALA A 179 -1.36 -20.90 25.79
N VAL A 180 -0.93 -20.15 26.80
CA VAL A 180 -1.29 -18.72 26.95
C VAL A 180 -0.55 -17.82 25.94
N MET A 181 0.65 -18.22 25.50
CA MET A 181 1.44 -17.46 24.52
C MET A 181 0.90 -17.58 23.08
N HIS A 182 0.06 -18.56 22.79
CA HIS A 182 -0.50 -18.81 21.45
C HIS A 182 -1.95 -18.32 21.31
N LYS A 183 -2.50 -17.64 22.30
CA LYS A 183 -3.76 -16.90 22.22
C LYS A 183 -3.54 -15.43 21.99
#